data_388a10fd4eba6d41bb61e6091bc74b73
#
_entry.id   388a10fd4eba6d41bb61e6091bc74b73
#
_cell.length_a   1.000
_cell.length_b   1.000
_cell.length_c   1.000
_cell.angle_alpha   90.00
_cell.angle_beta   90.00
_cell.angle_gamma   90.00
#
_symmetry.space_group_name_H-M   'P 1'
#
loop_
_entity.id
_entity.type
_entity.pdbx_description
1 polymer ?
#
loop_
_entity_poly.entity_id
_entity_poly.type
_entity_poly.pdbx_seq_one_letter_code
_entity_poly.pdbx_strand_id
1 'polypeptide(L)'
;MKLTKAAKRHQVNSILIESNFGQGMFTQLLKPFLRKEYQCTIEEVRHNTAKEKRLVGTLEPLLNQHRLIIDEDVIKNDYNSTSLYKTEVGLRYQLFYQMSRLTHEKGSLTHDDRLDALEMSCNYWLEQMARDADIAIYERKKDIMVQELDRFMDNAIGTKPKATTWIN
;
A
#
# COMPACT_ATOMS: atom_id res chain seq x y z
N MET A 1 -10.24 23.10 4.75
CA MET A 1 -9.97 22.64 3.36
C MET A 1 -10.70 21.31 3.12
N LYS A 2 -11.13 20.97 1.85
CA LYS A 2 -11.88 19.71 1.62
C LYS A 2 -11.05 18.46 1.97
N LEU A 3 -9.76 18.46 1.63
CA LEU A 3 -8.86 17.33 1.87
C LEU A 3 -8.65 17.06 3.37
N THR A 4 -8.45 18.07 4.20
CA THR A 4 -8.27 17.90 5.65
C THR A 4 -9.54 17.37 6.33
N LYS A 5 -10.71 17.80 5.85
CA LYS A 5 -11.99 17.25 6.31
C LYS A 5 -12.15 15.77 5.92
N ALA A 6 -11.75 15.41 4.72
CA ALA A 6 -11.76 14.01 4.26
C ALA A 6 -10.79 13.16 5.09
N ALA A 7 -9.56 13.63 5.31
CA ALA A 7 -8.57 12.93 6.14
C ALA A 7 -9.09 12.67 7.55
N LYS A 8 -9.72 13.67 8.17
CA LYS A 8 -10.35 13.52 9.50
C LYS A 8 -11.53 12.55 9.49
N ARG A 9 -12.42 12.67 8.48
CA ARG A 9 -13.61 11.81 8.35
C ARG A 9 -13.24 10.33 8.21
N HIS A 10 -12.20 10.04 7.43
CA HIS A 10 -11.76 8.67 7.15
C HIS A 10 -10.62 8.20 8.06
N GLN A 11 -10.23 8.99 9.07
CA GLN A 11 -9.16 8.68 10.04
C GLN A 11 -7.86 8.24 9.33
N VAL A 12 -7.47 8.98 8.30
CA VAL A 12 -6.33 8.65 7.44
C VAL A 12 -5.02 8.78 8.22
N ASN A 13 -4.20 7.74 8.22
CA ASN A 13 -2.89 7.73 8.87
C ASN A 13 -1.82 8.41 8.04
N SER A 14 -1.85 8.20 6.71
CA SER A 14 -0.87 8.75 5.77
C SER A 14 -1.53 9.29 4.51
N ILE A 15 -1.01 10.37 3.97
CA ILE A 15 -1.40 10.96 2.68
C ILE A 15 -0.21 10.86 1.75
N LEU A 16 -0.36 10.12 0.66
CA LEU A 16 0.63 10.03 -0.39
C LEU A 16 0.42 11.14 -1.40
N ILE A 17 1.48 11.85 -1.74
CA ILE A 17 1.44 12.96 -2.70
C ILE A 17 2.51 12.72 -3.76
N GLU A 18 2.10 12.72 -5.02
CA GLU A 18 3.05 12.67 -6.12
C GLU A 18 3.83 13.98 -6.23
N SER A 19 5.15 13.90 -6.17
CA SER A 19 6.04 15.07 -6.12
C SER A 19 6.47 15.57 -7.51
N ASN A 20 5.98 14.97 -8.58
CA ASN A 20 6.33 15.34 -9.96
C ASN A 20 5.89 16.75 -10.34
N PHE A 21 4.91 17.31 -9.64
CA PHE A 21 4.43 18.67 -9.81
C PHE A 21 4.73 19.52 -8.57
N GLY A 22 5.56 20.56 -8.74
CA GLY A 22 5.73 21.60 -7.74
C GLY A 22 6.70 21.32 -6.59
N GLN A 23 7.59 20.33 -6.69
CA GLN A 23 8.75 20.12 -5.78
C GLN A 23 8.40 20.29 -4.28
N GLY A 24 7.34 19.66 -3.81
CA GLY A 24 6.94 19.73 -2.40
C GLY A 24 6.12 20.97 -2.01
N MET A 25 5.84 21.89 -2.94
CA MET A 25 5.06 23.09 -2.65
C MET A 25 3.66 22.76 -2.12
N PHE A 26 2.99 21.77 -2.72
CA PHE A 26 1.66 21.34 -2.26
C PHE A 26 1.72 20.77 -0.84
N THR A 27 2.73 20.00 -0.53
CA THR A 27 2.99 19.46 0.82
C THR A 27 3.16 20.60 1.83
N GLN A 28 3.96 21.63 1.49
CA GLN A 28 4.16 22.78 2.37
C GLN A 28 2.88 23.58 2.62
N LEU A 29 2.05 23.75 1.60
CA LEU A 29 0.75 24.40 1.73
C LEU A 29 -0.25 23.59 2.55
N LEU A 30 -0.22 22.26 2.45
CA LEU A 30 -1.16 21.37 3.12
C LEU A 30 -0.83 21.18 4.62
N LYS A 31 0.46 21.11 4.97
CA LYS A 31 0.93 20.86 6.36
C LYS A 31 0.28 21.76 7.43
N PRO A 32 0.17 23.08 7.27
CA PRO A 32 -0.44 23.95 8.30
C PRO A 32 -1.91 23.62 8.55
N PHE A 33 -2.66 23.28 7.49
CA PHE A 33 -4.07 22.95 7.60
C PHE A 33 -4.27 21.58 8.27
N LEU A 34 -3.42 20.59 7.96
CA LEU A 34 -3.46 19.29 8.62
C LEU A 34 -3.13 19.42 10.09
N ARG A 35 -2.06 20.12 10.44
CA ARG A 35 -1.69 20.32 11.86
C ARG A 35 -2.81 20.94 12.69
N LYS A 36 -3.61 21.81 12.09
CA LYS A 36 -4.73 22.49 12.78
C LYS A 36 -5.97 21.60 12.91
N GLU A 37 -6.30 20.81 11.91
CA GLU A 37 -7.58 20.09 11.85
C GLU A 37 -7.45 18.60 12.19
N TYR A 38 -6.39 17.96 11.72
CA TYR A 38 -6.17 16.52 11.87
C TYR A 38 -4.73 16.15 11.56
N GLN A 39 -4.05 15.52 12.49
CA GLN A 39 -2.65 15.09 12.30
C GLN A 39 -2.59 13.76 11.56
N CYS A 40 -1.89 13.75 10.43
CA CYS A 40 -1.52 12.55 9.68
C CYS A 40 -0.17 12.77 9.01
N THR A 41 0.47 11.68 8.62
CA THR A 41 1.75 11.71 7.90
C THR A 41 1.52 12.15 6.46
N ILE A 42 2.47 12.89 5.88
CA ILE A 42 2.52 13.18 4.45
C ILE A 42 3.78 12.57 3.90
N GLU A 43 3.63 11.71 2.92
CA GLU A 43 4.70 11.05 2.19
C GLU A 43 4.70 11.50 0.74
N GLU A 44 5.87 11.92 0.26
CA GLU A 44 6.04 12.29 -1.14
C GLU A 44 6.55 11.09 -1.93
N VAL A 45 5.83 10.75 -2.99
CA VAL A 45 6.16 9.63 -3.88
C VAL A 45 6.64 10.18 -5.22
N ARG A 46 7.71 9.62 -5.75
CA ARG A 46 8.22 9.90 -7.10
C ARG A 46 8.08 8.68 -7.97
N HIS A 47 7.53 8.89 -9.15
CA HIS A 47 7.43 7.84 -10.17
C HIS A 47 8.37 8.15 -11.34
N ASN A 48 9.26 7.21 -11.64
CA ASN A 48 10.20 7.29 -12.76
C ASN A 48 9.77 6.40 -13.96
N THR A 49 8.68 5.65 -13.78
CA THR A 49 8.15 4.73 -14.78
C THR A 49 7.00 5.37 -15.54
N ALA A 50 6.84 5.03 -16.82
CA ALA A 50 5.69 5.45 -17.61
C ALA A 50 4.38 5.07 -16.89
N LYS A 51 3.44 6.00 -16.86
CA LYS A 51 2.21 5.93 -16.06
C LYS A 51 1.40 4.68 -16.38
N GLU A 52 1.12 4.43 -17.64
CA GLU A 52 0.32 3.28 -18.08
C GLU A 52 0.97 1.95 -17.68
N LYS A 53 2.28 1.86 -17.84
CA LYS A 53 3.05 0.67 -17.44
C LYS A 53 2.96 0.44 -15.92
N ARG A 54 2.99 1.49 -15.12
CA ARG A 54 2.85 1.44 -13.67
C ARG A 54 1.44 1.01 -13.27
N LEU A 55 0.41 1.67 -13.83
CA LEU A 55 -0.98 1.34 -13.55
C LEU A 55 -1.30 -0.12 -13.85
N VAL A 56 -0.94 -0.60 -15.03
CA VAL A 56 -1.19 -2.01 -15.41
C VAL A 56 -0.33 -2.95 -14.56
N GLY A 57 0.96 -2.66 -14.40
CA GLY A 57 1.87 -3.52 -13.64
C GLY A 57 1.50 -3.70 -12.17
N THR A 58 0.85 -2.72 -11.55
CA THR A 58 0.37 -2.81 -10.17
C THR A 58 -1.02 -3.44 -10.08
N LEU A 59 -1.97 -2.99 -10.91
CA LEU A 59 -3.39 -3.35 -10.74
C LEU A 59 -3.73 -4.71 -11.36
N GLU A 60 -3.16 -5.06 -12.51
CA GLU A 60 -3.45 -6.32 -13.19
C GLU A 60 -3.14 -7.56 -12.33
N PRO A 61 -1.95 -7.69 -11.69
CA PRO A 61 -1.69 -8.82 -10.80
C PRO A 61 -2.63 -8.89 -9.61
N LEU A 62 -2.99 -7.74 -9.02
CA LEU A 62 -3.91 -7.68 -7.88
C LEU A 62 -5.31 -8.16 -8.24
N LEU A 63 -5.80 -7.76 -9.42
CA LEU A 63 -7.11 -8.17 -9.93
C LEU A 63 -7.11 -9.66 -10.31
N ASN A 64 -6.10 -10.14 -11.02
CA ASN A 64 -5.98 -11.52 -11.45
C ASN A 64 -5.83 -12.50 -10.27
N GLN A 65 -5.23 -12.06 -9.17
CA GLN A 65 -5.06 -12.84 -7.95
C GLN A 65 -6.21 -12.65 -6.95
N HIS A 66 -7.25 -11.89 -7.31
CA HIS A 66 -8.39 -11.56 -6.44
C HIS A 66 -7.98 -10.94 -5.09
N ARG A 67 -6.89 -10.16 -5.09
CA ARG A 67 -6.36 -9.53 -3.87
C ARG A 67 -6.97 -8.15 -3.60
N LEU A 68 -7.62 -7.55 -4.59
CA LEU A 68 -8.31 -6.28 -4.44
C LEU A 68 -9.78 -6.53 -4.15
N ILE A 69 -10.18 -6.27 -2.92
CA ILE A 69 -11.57 -6.36 -2.46
C ILE A 69 -12.15 -4.95 -2.43
N ILE A 70 -13.29 -4.76 -3.06
CA ILE A 70 -13.93 -3.46 -3.19
C ILE A 70 -15.32 -3.54 -2.54
N ASP A 71 -15.58 -2.61 -1.62
CA ASP A 71 -16.88 -2.47 -0.98
C ASP A 71 -17.93 -1.99 -2.00
N GLU A 72 -19.15 -2.51 -1.90
CA GLU A 72 -20.26 -2.15 -2.79
C GLU A 72 -20.60 -0.66 -2.73
N ASP A 73 -20.45 -0.03 -1.57
CA ASP A 73 -20.69 1.40 -1.41
C ASP A 73 -19.69 2.26 -2.18
N VAL A 74 -18.45 1.78 -2.38
CA VAL A 74 -17.46 2.45 -3.23
C VAL A 74 -17.96 2.49 -4.68
N ILE A 75 -18.54 1.40 -5.18
CA ILE A 75 -19.10 1.32 -6.54
C ILE A 75 -20.27 2.30 -6.69
N LYS A 76 -21.19 2.30 -5.73
CA LYS A 76 -22.36 3.20 -5.73
C LYS A 76 -21.93 4.67 -5.66
N ASN A 77 -20.95 4.98 -4.79
CA ASN A 77 -20.44 6.32 -4.62
C ASN A 77 -19.67 6.80 -5.86
N ASP A 78 -18.90 5.95 -6.51
CA ASP A 78 -18.20 6.27 -7.75
C ASP A 78 -19.20 6.66 -8.84
N TYR A 79 -20.24 5.84 -9.04
CA TYR A 79 -21.31 6.12 -9.99
C TYR A 79 -22.03 7.45 -9.67
N ASN A 80 -22.47 7.62 -8.44
CA ASN A 80 -23.24 8.80 -8.01
C ASN A 80 -22.40 10.09 -8.03
N SER A 81 -21.07 10.00 -7.86
CA SER A 81 -20.18 11.17 -7.81
C SER A 81 -20.15 11.99 -9.10
N THR A 82 -20.59 11.39 -10.20
CA THR A 82 -20.60 12.01 -11.53
C THR A 82 -22.01 12.40 -12.02
N SER A 83 -23.01 12.27 -11.17
CA SER A 83 -24.43 12.55 -11.51
C SER A 83 -24.71 13.97 -11.99
N LEU A 84 -23.86 14.95 -11.62
CA LEU A 84 -23.97 16.34 -12.06
C LEU A 84 -23.41 16.61 -13.47
N TYR A 85 -22.70 15.67 -14.04
CA TYR A 85 -22.15 15.77 -15.40
C TYR A 85 -23.11 15.17 -16.42
N LYS A 86 -23.01 15.62 -17.69
CA LYS A 86 -23.65 14.91 -18.78
C LYS A 86 -23.11 13.47 -18.83
N THR A 87 -23.96 12.51 -19.10
CA THR A 87 -23.64 11.07 -18.97
C THR A 87 -22.33 10.67 -19.65
N GLU A 88 -22.11 11.08 -20.88
CA GLU A 88 -20.89 10.75 -21.64
C GLU A 88 -19.62 11.36 -21.03
N VAL A 89 -19.73 12.56 -20.45
CA VAL A 89 -18.61 13.24 -19.80
C VAL A 89 -18.38 12.65 -18.41
N GLY A 90 -19.45 12.38 -17.67
CA GLY A 90 -19.40 11.82 -16.32
C GLY A 90 -18.69 10.48 -16.25
N LEU A 91 -18.94 9.59 -17.20
CA LEU A 91 -18.31 8.27 -17.25
C LEU A 91 -16.80 8.32 -17.20
N ARG A 92 -16.17 9.27 -17.87
CA ARG A 92 -14.70 9.39 -17.92
C ARG A 92 -14.06 9.70 -16.56
N TYR A 93 -14.84 10.23 -15.62
CA TYR A 93 -14.38 10.53 -14.26
C TYR A 93 -14.66 9.39 -13.27
N GLN A 94 -15.36 8.32 -13.68
CA GLN A 94 -15.62 7.18 -12.82
C GLN A 94 -14.42 6.24 -12.76
N LEU A 95 -14.06 5.78 -11.57
CA LEU A 95 -12.96 4.85 -11.33
C LEU A 95 -13.14 3.55 -12.13
N PHE A 96 -14.32 2.94 -12.04
CA PHE A 96 -14.57 1.65 -12.68
C PHE A 96 -14.60 1.75 -14.21
N TYR A 97 -15.04 2.89 -14.75
CA TYR A 97 -14.91 3.15 -16.19
C TYR A 97 -13.43 3.27 -16.58
N GLN A 98 -12.62 4.02 -15.82
CA GLN A 98 -11.18 4.14 -16.06
C GLN A 98 -10.48 2.78 -16.01
N MET A 99 -10.80 1.95 -14.99
CA MET A 99 -10.27 0.57 -14.88
C MET A 99 -10.62 -0.28 -16.10
N SER A 100 -11.85 -0.22 -16.61
CA SER A 100 -12.30 -1.02 -17.75
C SER A 100 -11.69 -0.60 -19.08
N ARG A 101 -11.12 0.59 -19.16
CA ARG A 101 -10.55 1.17 -20.39
C ARG A 101 -9.04 1.29 -20.36
N LEU A 102 -8.40 0.91 -19.25
CA LEU A 102 -6.95 0.92 -19.13
C LEU A 102 -6.32 -0.08 -20.10
N THR A 103 -5.34 0.40 -20.86
CA THR A 103 -4.50 -0.42 -21.74
C THR A 103 -3.03 -0.04 -21.57
N HIS A 104 -2.13 -0.82 -22.15
CA HIS A 104 -0.69 -0.50 -22.17
C HIS A 104 -0.35 0.70 -23.08
N GLU A 105 -1.30 1.14 -23.89
CA GLU A 105 -1.08 2.22 -24.85
C GLU A 105 -1.09 3.57 -24.12
N LYS A 106 -0.10 4.40 -24.45
CA LYS A 106 0.00 5.75 -23.87
C LYS A 106 -1.21 6.59 -24.27
N GLY A 107 -1.83 7.22 -23.27
CA GLY A 107 -2.98 8.09 -23.48
C GLY A 107 -4.30 7.35 -23.75
N SER A 108 -4.40 6.08 -23.38
CA SER A 108 -5.63 5.30 -23.47
C SER A 108 -6.81 5.90 -22.69
N LEU A 109 -6.51 6.65 -21.64
CA LEU A 109 -7.49 7.34 -20.80
C LEU A 109 -7.38 8.85 -20.95
N THR A 110 -8.51 9.52 -21.13
CA THR A 110 -8.58 10.99 -21.12
C THR A 110 -8.48 11.56 -19.69
N HIS A 111 -9.01 10.84 -18.73
CA HIS A 111 -8.94 11.11 -17.30
C HIS A 111 -8.58 9.81 -16.59
N ASP A 112 -7.61 9.87 -15.72
CA ASP A 112 -7.06 8.72 -15.00
C ASP A 112 -6.77 8.99 -13.52
N ASP A 113 -7.16 10.18 -13.03
CA ASP A 113 -6.84 10.65 -11.68
C ASP A 113 -7.26 9.69 -10.56
N ARG A 114 -8.45 9.07 -10.69
CA ARG A 114 -8.94 8.12 -9.69
C ARG A 114 -8.19 6.80 -9.74
N LEU A 115 -7.88 6.35 -10.94
CA LEU A 115 -7.13 5.13 -11.16
C LEU A 115 -5.69 5.27 -10.67
N ASP A 116 -5.09 6.42 -10.90
CA ASP A 116 -3.75 6.76 -10.43
C ASP A 116 -3.69 6.79 -8.89
N ALA A 117 -4.70 7.40 -8.25
CA ALA A 117 -4.80 7.38 -6.79
C ALA A 117 -4.99 5.97 -6.22
N LEU A 118 -5.78 5.12 -6.90
CA LEU A 118 -5.94 3.71 -6.51
C LEU A 118 -4.63 2.96 -6.63
N GLU A 119 -3.92 3.12 -7.75
CA GLU A 119 -2.62 2.47 -7.97
C GLU A 119 -1.60 2.86 -6.91
N MET A 120 -1.45 4.17 -6.62
CA MET A 120 -0.55 4.64 -5.58
C MET A 120 -0.85 4.00 -4.22
N SER A 121 -2.13 3.87 -3.88
CA SER A 121 -2.56 3.25 -2.63
C SER A 121 -2.25 1.74 -2.61
N CYS A 122 -2.52 1.05 -3.72
CA CYS A 122 -2.22 -0.38 -3.86
C CYS A 122 -0.71 -0.64 -3.79
N ASN A 123 0.09 0.13 -4.51
CA ASN A 123 1.54 -0.01 -4.52
C ASN A 123 2.15 0.22 -3.13
N TYR A 124 1.68 1.23 -2.41
CA TYR A 124 2.10 1.49 -1.04
C TYR A 124 1.88 0.26 -0.14
N TRP A 125 0.69 -0.33 -0.18
CA TRP A 125 0.39 -1.51 0.64
C TRP A 125 1.15 -2.76 0.22
N LEU A 126 1.39 -2.94 -1.08
CA LEU A 126 2.24 -4.03 -1.58
C LEU A 126 3.68 -3.91 -1.05
N GLU A 127 4.25 -2.70 -1.05
CA GLU A 127 5.57 -2.44 -0.50
C GLU A 127 5.63 -2.67 1.02
N GLN A 128 4.61 -2.23 1.77
CA GLN A 128 4.55 -2.47 3.21
C GLN A 128 4.47 -3.98 3.53
N MET A 129 3.58 -4.71 2.85
CA MET A 129 3.45 -6.15 3.04
C MET A 129 4.73 -6.91 2.67
N ALA A 130 5.45 -6.48 1.63
CA ALA A 130 6.74 -7.08 1.27
C ALA A 130 7.78 -6.86 2.37
N ARG A 131 7.88 -5.66 2.94
CA ARG A 131 8.79 -5.36 4.07
C ARG A 131 8.46 -6.20 5.30
N ASP A 132 7.19 -6.32 5.65
CA ASP A 132 6.74 -7.11 6.79
C ASP A 132 7.07 -8.59 6.59
N ALA A 133 6.91 -9.12 5.37
CA ALA A 133 7.29 -10.48 5.03
C ALA A 133 8.81 -10.71 5.15
N ASP A 134 9.63 -9.78 4.68
CA ASP A 134 11.09 -9.86 4.78
C ASP A 134 11.56 -9.83 6.24
N ILE A 135 10.97 -8.97 7.06
CA ILE A 135 11.24 -8.89 8.50
C ILE A 135 10.87 -10.23 9.17
N ALA A 136 9.69 -10.75 8.91
CA ALA A 136 9.24 -12.03 9.46
C ALA A 136 10.15 -13.22 9.05
N ILE A 137 10.61 -13.24 7.80
CA ILE A 137 11.58 -14.23 7.30
C ILE A 137 12.92 -14.09 8.04
N TYR A 138 13.41 -12.86 8.23
CA TYR A 138 14.65 -12.60 8.94
C TYR A 138 14.56 -13.04 10.41
N GLU A 139 13.50 -12.70 11.12
CA GLU A 139 13.26 -13.09 12.50
C GLU A 139 13.20 -14.62 12.63
N ARG A 140 12.45 -15.29 11.74
CA ARG A 140 12.39 -16.75 11.72
C ARG A 140 13.75 -17.42 11.51
N LYS A 141 14.56 -16.89 10.58
CA LYS A 141 15.93 -17.40 10.36
C LYS A 141 16.81 -17.23 11.59
N LYS A 142 16.69 -16.10 12.28
CA LYS A 142 17.40 -15.82 13.54
C LYS A 142 16.99 -16.81 14.61
N ASP A 143 15.70 -17.07 14.79
CA ASP A 143 15.19 -18.03 15.78
C ASP A 143 15.69 -19.44 15.51
N ILE A 144 15.68 -19.89 14.24
CA ILE A 144 16.21 -21.19 13.86
C ILE A 144 17.71 -21.29 14.19
N MET A 145 18.48 -20.23 13.87
CA MET A 145 19.92 -20.20 14.16
C MET A 145 20.19 -20.29 15.66
N VAL A 146 19.43 -19.58 16.49
CA VAL A 146 19.53 -19.64 17.96
C VAL A 146 19.22 -21.05 18.45
N GLN A 147 18.13 -21.67 17.97
CA GLN A 147 17.77 -23.04 18.35
C GLN A 147 18.84 -24.07 17.95
N GLU A 148 19.44 -23.92 16.77
CA GLU A 148 20.53 -24.81 16.33
C GLU A 148 21.78 -24.62 17.17
N LEU A 149 22.11 -23.37 17.54
CA LEU A 149 23.23 -23.05 18.43
C LEU A 149 23.01 -23.67 19.82
N ASP A 150 21.80 -23.53 20.38
CA ASP A 150 21.45 -24.09 21.67
C ASP A 150 21.55 -25.62 21.63
N ARG A 151 21.06 -26.29 20.57
CA ARG A 151 21.23 -27.73 20.37
C ARG A 151 22.71 -28.16 20.26
N PHE A 152 23.50 -27.35 19.53
CA PHE A 152 24.91 -27.59 19.42
C PHE A 152 25.61 -27.47 20.77
N MET A 153 25.31 -26.43 21.53
CA MET A 153 25.85 -26.22 22.88
C MET A 153 25.45 -27.33 23.83
N ASP A 154 24.19 -27.76 23.81
CA ASP A 154 23.72 -28.90 24.61
C ASP A 154 24.43 -30.21 24.26
N ASN A 155 24.67 -30.45 22.98
CA ASN A 155 25.36 -31.64 22.51
C ASN A 155 26.87 -31.59 22.76
N ALA A 156 27.50 -30.42 22.62
CA ALA A 156 28.95 -30.25 22.74
C ALA A 156 29.40 -30.04 24.19
N ILE A 157 28.61 -29.38 25.03
CA ILE A 157 28.96 -29.02 26.40
C ILE A 157 28.08 -29.73 27.42
N GLY A 158 26.91 -30.21 27.01
CA GLY A 158 25.85 -30.78 27.85
C GLY A 158 26.01 -32.26 28.15
N THR A 159 27.23 -32.78 28.31
CA THR A 159 27.38 -34.06 28.99
C THR A 159 27.10 -33.86 30.48
N LYS A 160 25.81 -33.86 30.84
CA LYS A 160 25.43 -34.16 32.23
C LYS A 160 26.00 -35.56 32.52
N PRO A 161 26.91 -35.74 33.52
CA PRO A 161 27.35 -37.06 33.90
C PRO A 161 26.08 -37.84 34.31
N LYS A 162 25.83 -38.97 33.64
CA LYS A 162 24.83 -39.92 34.10
C LYS A 162 25.25 -40.29 35.51
N ALA A 163 24.46 -39.93 36.51
CA ALA A 163 24.63 -40.42 37.87
C ALA A 163 24.54 -41.93 37.81
N THR A 164 25.70 -42.59 37.86
CA THR A 164 25.80 -44.01 38.06
C THR A 164 25.42 -44.27 39.51
N THR A 165 24.16 -44.62 39.73
CA THR A 165 23.73 -45.22 41.00
C THR A 165 24.36 -46.61 41.11
N TRP A 166 25.47 -46.69 41.81
CA TRP A 166 25.95 -47.95 42.32
C TRP A 166 25.05 -48.33 43.50
N ILE A 167 24.17 -49.29 43.28
CA ILE A 167 23.42 -49.93 44.35
C ILE A 167 24.30 -51.07 44.87
N ASN A 168 24.72 -50.97 46.14
CA ASN A 168 25.15 -52.08 46.93
C ASN A 168 23.94 -52.85 47.46
#